data_7a3b9f7bf9e90b09e838c3ec706bf6ec
#
_entry.id   7a3b9f7bf9e90b09e838c3ec706bf6ec
#
_cell.length_a   1.000
_cell.length_b   1.000
_cell.length_c   1.000
_cell.angle_alpha   90.00
_cell.angle_beta   90.00
_cell.angle_gamma   90.00
#
_symmetry.space_group_name_H-M   'P 1'
#
loop_
_entity.id
_entity.type
_entity.pdbx_description
1 polymer ?
#
loop_
_entity_poly.entity_id
_entity_poly.type
_entity_poly.pdbx_seq_one_letter_code
_entity_poly.pdbx_strand_id
1 'polypeptide(L)'
;MKDAALTPIEPEAVTAALTAPFEPKVAADLRGHRVSGELDLRGRELCGFDLSGSVFEGAVLLDRCTTLGLSWFRGCTFQSQLSAQDSRFGTDLRLDEARISGNLTLSKSEFWGALVLDKARIASTAFLDNMQVLGSLSCADTCFGGPVSLEQTDALGGLWADATHFGSRVTAAGMEIHGRTWLRHVRFGDGSGNPMARLLPQIRRYGYLWN
;
A
#
# COMPACT_ATOMS: atom_id res chain seq x y z
N MET A 1 0.42 23.70 -7.42
CA MET A 1 -0.73 23.04 -8.07
C MET A 1 -1.99 23.72 -7.54
N LYS A 2 -2.92 24.19 -8.41
CA LYS A 2 -4.22 24.70 -7.96
C LYS A 2 -4.95 23.56 -7.26
N ASP A 3 -5.46 23.80 -6.05
CA ASP A 3 -6.41 22.89 -5.40
C ASP A 3 -7.62 22.75 -6.33
N ALA A 4 -7.65 21.69 -7.12
CA ALA A 4 -8.87 21.33 -7.81
C ALA A 4 -9.90 21.01 -6.72
N ALA A 5 -11.04 21.69 -6.74
CA ALA A 5 -12.08 21.44 -5.78
C ALA A 5 -12.52 19.97 -5.87
N LEU A 6 -12.37 19.22 -4.78
CA LEU A 6 -12.82 17.82 -4.72
C LEU A 6 -14.34 17.76 -4.88
N THR A 7 -14.81 16.84 -5.69
CA THR A 7 -16.24 16.59 -5.88
C THR A 7 -16.75 15.67 -4.74
N PRO A 8 -17.74 16.07 -3.94
CA PRO A 8 -18.32 15.18 -2.95
C PRO A 8 -18.97 13.96 -3.61
N ILE A 9 -18.80 12.79 -2.99
CA ILE A 9 -19.43 11.54 -3.42
C ILE A 9 -19.76 10.71 -2.18
N GLU A 10 -20.94 10.10 -2.17
CA GLU A 10 -21.35 9.24 -1.07
C GLU A 10 -20.70 7.85 -1.17
N PRO A 11 -20.37 7.19 -0.03
CA PRO A 11 -19.77 5.87 0.01
C PRO A 11 -20.55 4.81 -0.78
N GLU A 12 -21.88 4.90 -0.78
CA GLU A 12 -22.77 3.99 -1.51
C GLU A 12 -22.58 4.12 -3.04
N ALA A 13 -22.39 5.34 -3.53
CA ALA A 13 -22.15 5.58 -4.95
C ALA A 13 -20.77 5.06 -5.38
N VAL A 14 -19.74 5.22 -4.54
CA VAL A 14 -18.43 4.61 -4.75
C VAL A 14 -18.57 3.08 -4.76
N THR A 15 -19.26 2.51 -3.77
CA THR A 15 -19.51 1.08 -3.67
C THR A 15 -20.18 0.54 -4.92
N ALA A 16 -21.25 1.19 -5.39
CA ALA A 16 -21.97 0.78 -6.59
C ALA A 16 -21.07 0.80 -7.84
N ALA A 17 -20.23 1.82 -7.99
CA ALA A 17 -19.30 1.91 -9.11
C ALA A 17 -18.22 0.83 -9.06
N LEU A 18 -17.65 0.54 -7.88
CA LEU A 18 -16.56 -0.44 -7.73
C LEU A 18 -17.05 -1.88 -7.80
N THR A 19 -18.32 -2.15 -7.46
CA THR A 19 -18.93 -3.50 -7.55
C THR A 19 -19.64 -3.75 -8.88
N ALA A 20 -19.50 -2.85 -9.85
CA ALA A 20 -19.98 -3.10 -11.21
C ALA A 20 -19.26 -4.31 -11.83
N PRO A 21 -19.88 -5.01 -12.80
CA PRO A 21 -19.24 -6.12 -13.47
C PRO A 21 -17.86 -5.74 -14.04
N PHE A 22 -16.89 -6.63 -13.86
CA PHE A 22 -15.55 -6.39 -14.40
C PHE A 22 -15.55 -6.44 -15.92
N GLU A 23 -15.01 -5.39 -16.53
CA GLU A 23 -14.74 -5.31 -17.97
C GLU A 23 -13.23 -5.15 -18.19
N PRO A 24 -12.58 -6.04 -18.98
CA PRO A 24 -11.17 -5.91 -19.28
C PRO A 24 -10.82 -4.54 -19.89
N LYS A 25 -9.75 -3.93 -19.38
CA LYS A 25 -9.23 -2.59 -19.80
C LYS A 25 -10.15 -1.40 -19.46
N VAL A 26 -11.23 -1.63 -18.72
CA VAL A 26 -12.09 -0.57 -18.19
C VAL A 26 -11.86 -0.44 -16.71
N ALA A 27 -11.72 0.79 -16.23
CA ALA A 27 -11.65 1.11 -14.81
C ALA A 27 -12.66 2.20 -14.47
N ALA A 28 -13.31 2.09 -13.31
CA ALA A 28 -14.17 3.15 -12.79
C ALA A 28 -13.32 4.40 -12.50
N ASP A 29 -13.58 5.49 -13.20
CA ASP A 29 -12.89 6.77 -12.99
C ASP A 29 -13.59 7.57 -11.90
N LEU A 30 -13.01 7.56 -10.70
CA LEU A 30 -13.50 8.25 -9.50
C LEU A 30 -12.40 9.15 -8.91
N ARG A 31 -11.58 9.74 -9.77
CA ARG A 31 -10.48 10.63 -9.35
C ARG A 31 -10.99 11.93 -8.75
N GLY A 32 -10.27 12.44 -7.74
CA GLY A 32 -10.49 13.77 -7.20
C GLY A 32 -11.82 13.93 -6.45
N HIS A 33 -12.29 12.88 -5.81
CA HIS A 33 -13.52 12.91 -5.02
C HIS A 33 -13.23 13.06 -3.53
N ARG A 34 -14.21 13.60 -2.79
CA ARG A 34 -14.26 13.59 -1.33
C ARG A 34 -15.33 12.60 -0.90
N VAL A 35 -14.92 11.55 -0.23
CA VAL A 35 -15.80 10.50 0.30
C VAL A 35 -16.00 10.76 1.78
N SER A 36 -17.22 11.12 2.18
CA SER A 36 -17.58 11.38 3.58
C SER A 36 -18.03 10.10 4.26
N GLY A 37 -17.51 9.85 5.47
CA GLY A 37 -17.85 8.64 6.23
C GLY A 37 -17.02 7.41 5.83
N GLU A 38 -17.45 6.26 6.34
CA GLU A 38 -16.78 4.99 6.14
C GLU A 38 -17.11 4.39 4.76
N LEU A 39 -16.10 3.93 4.05
CA LEU A 39 -16.26 3.16 2.81
C LEU A 39 -16.03 1.67 3.11
N ASP A 40 -17.11 0.92 3.27
CA ASP A 40 -17.06 -0.52 3.55
C ASP A 40 -17.27 -1.36 2.29
N LEU A 41 -16.19 -1.96 1.82
CA LEU A 41 -16.16 -2.83 0.64
C LEU A 41 -15.81 -4.28 1.00
N ARG A 42 -15.77 -4.64 2.29
CA ARG A 42 -15.30 -5.93 2.77
C ARG A 42 -16.00 -7.11 2.10
N GLY A 43 -15.21 -8.12 1.71
CA GLY A 43 -15.67 -9.37 1.12
C GLY A 43 -16.25 -9.23 -0.29
N ARG A 44 -16.09 -8.09 -0.96
CA ARG A 44 -16.63 -7.83 -2.30
C ARG A 44 -15.63 -8.18 -3.39
N GLU A 45 -16.17 -8.51 -4.55
CA GLU A 45 -15.41 -8.49 -5.80
C GLU A 45 -15.51 -7.09 -6.41
N LEU A 46 -14.38 -6.51 -6.79
CA LEU A 46 -14.28 -5.15 -7.29
C LEU A 46 -13.74 -5.15 -8.72
N CYS A 47 -14.31 -4.30 -9.56
CA CYS A 47 -13.78 -4.02 -10.89
C CYS A 47 -12.47 -3.21 -10.78
N GLY A 48 -11.84 -2.90 -11.93
CA GLY A 48 -10.73 -1.95 -11.95
C GLY A 48 -11.19 -0.54 -11.60
N PHE A 49 -10.38 0.22 -10.85
CA PHE A 49 -10.72 1.58 -10.45
C PHE A 49 -9.51 2.52 -10.35
N ASP A 50 -9.79 3.80 -10.57
CA ASP A 50 -8.86 4.90 -10.30
C ASP A 50 -9.54 5.92 -9.38
N LEU A 51 -9.10 5.96 -8.14
CA LEU A 51 -9.52 6.89 -7.08
C LEU A 51 -8.46 7.96 -6.81
N SER A 52 -7.47 8.10 -7.70
CA SER A 52 -6.31 8.98 -7.48
C SER A 52 -6.70 10.40 -7.09
N GLY A 53 -5.96 10.96 -6.13
CA GLY A 53 -6.16 12.33 -5.65
C GLY A 53 -7.41 12.55 -4.80
N SER A 54 -8.12 11.48 -4.43
CA SER A 54 -9.32 11.57 -3.60
C SER A 54 -9.01 11.69 -2.11
N VAL A 55 -9.97 12.18 -1.33
CA VAL A 55 -9.91 12.30 0.13
C VAL A 55 -10.99 11.43 0.75
N PHE A 56 -10.59 10.55 1.66
CA PHE A 56 -11.46 9.69 2.45
C PHE A 56 -11.47 10.20 3.89
N GLU A 57 -12.62 10.65 4.36
CA GLU A 57 -12.77 11.21 5.72
C GLU A 57 -12.93 10.10 6.77
N GLY A 58 -13.60 9.01 6.40
CA GLY A 58 -13.76 7.82 7.23
C GLY A 58 -12.75 6.72 6.93
N ALA A 59 -12.94 5.57 7.57
CA ALA A 59 -12.17 4.37 7.28
C ALA A 59 -12.48 3.83 5.89
N VAL A 60 -11.45 3.27 5.22
CA VAL A 60 -11.62 2.52 3.97
C VAL A 60 -11.30 1.06 4.27
N LEU A 61 -12.31 0.20 4.13
CA LEU A 61 -12.25 -1.21 4.51
C LEU A 61 -12.42 -2.09 3.26
N LEU A 62 -11.33 -2.75 2.87
CA LEU A 62 -11.23 -3.65 1.72
C LEU A 62 -10.93 -5.10 2.16
N ASP A 63 -11.08 -5.44 3.45
CA ASP A 63 -10.69 -6.75 3.95
C ASP A 63 -11.43 -7.87 3.22
N ARG A 64 -10.70 -8.91 2.82
CA ARG A 64 -11.21 -10.07 2.07
C ARG A 64 -11.84 -9.71 0.73
N CYS A 65 -11.44 -8.57 0.13
CA CYS A 65 -11.82 -8.23 -1.23
C CYS A 65 -11.02 -8.99 -2.26
N THR A 66 -11.59 -9.14 -3.45
CA THR A 66 -10.86 -9.50 -4.66
C THR A 66 -10.99 -8.37 -5.67
N THR A 67 -9.88 -7.81 -6.13
CA THR A 67 -9.89 -6.81 -7.21
C THR A 67 -9.42 -7.46 -8.50
N LEU A 68 -10.16 -7.27 -9.58
CA LEU A 68 -9.89 -7.93 -10.87
C LEU A 68 -9.07 -7.07 -11.83
N GLY A 69 -9.05 -5.76 -11.62
CA GLY A 69 -8.36 -4.78 -12.46
C GLY A 69 -7.45 -3.86 -11.68
N LEU A 70 -7.23 -2.65 -12.21
CA LEU A 70 -6.43 -1.62 -11.54
C LEU A 70 -6.95 -1.31 -10.14
N SER A 71 -6.05 -1.05 -9.21
CA SER A 71 -6.40 -0.65 -7.84
C SER A 71 -5.58 0.59 -7.47
N TRP A 72 -6.02 1.77 -7.94
CA TRP A 72 -5.25 3.00 -7.85
C TRP A 72 -5.81 3.99 -6.84
N PHE A 73 -5.01 4.25 -5.79
CA PHE A 73 -5.21 5.26 -4.76
C PHE A 73 -4.05 6.29 -4.75
N ARG A 74 -3.50 6.61 -5.91
CA ARG A 74 -2.32 7.47 -6.05
C ARG A 74 -2.62 8.88 -5.53
N GLY A 75 -1.77 9.41 -4.66
CA GLY A 75 -1.93 10.74 -4.09
C GLY A 75 -3.19 10.94 -3.23
N CYS A 76 -3.87 9.85 -2.85
CA CYS A 76 -5.04 9.92 -1.97
C CYS A 76 -4.67 10.38 -0.56
N THR A 77 -5.65 10.98 0.13
CA THR A 77 -5.55 11.29 1.56
C THR A 77 -6.59 10.48 2.32
N PHE A 78 -6.12 9.62 3.22
CA PHE A 78 -6.95 8.86 4.15
C PHE A 78 -6.84 9.53 5.53
N GLN A 79 -7.91 10.17 5.98
CA GLN A 79 -7.93 10.83 7.30
C GLN A 79 -8.05 9.81 8.43
N SER A 80 -8.40 8.57 8.13
CA SER A 80 -8.49 7.43 9.03
C SER A 80 -7.64 6.27 8.52
N GLN A 81 -8.01 5.04 8.85
CA GLN A 81 -7.30 3.83 8.45
C GLN A 81 -7.64 3.40 7.01
N LEU A 82 -6.69 2.69 6.40
CA LEU A 82 -6.88 1.87 5.20
C LEU A 82 -6.60 0.42 5.56
N SER A 83 -7.60 -0.45 5.42
CA SER A 83 -7.48 -1.87 5.66
C SER A 83 -7.85 -2.67 4.43
N ALA A 84 -7.00 -3.65 4.08
CA ALA A 84 -7.22 -4.62 3.01
C ALA A 84 -6.62 -5.97 3.41
N GLN A 85 -6.87 -6.39 4.66
CA GLN A 85 -6.38 -7.65 5.18
C GLN A 85 -7.03 -8.84 4.45
N ASP A 86 -6.27 -9.94 4.26
CA ASP A 86 -6.73 -11.18 3.60
C ASP A 86 -7.32 -10.94 2.19
N SER A 87 -6.86 -9.90 1.47
CA SER A 87 -7.40 -9.48 0.18
C SER A 87 -6.53 -9.95 -0.99
N ARG A 88 -7.14 -10.02 -2.18
CA ARG A 88 -6.43 -10.41 -3.40
C ARG A 88 -6.52 -9.30 -4.45
N PHE A 89 -5.37 -8.83 -4.91
CA PHE A 89 -5.23 -7.82 -5.95
C PHE A 89 -4.75 -8.48 -7.25
N GLY A 90 -5.61 -8.56 -8.25
CA GLY A 90 -5.34 -9.21 -9.54
C GLY A 90 -4.32 -8.46 -10.41
N THR A 91 -3.98 -7.22 -10.06
CA THR A 91 -2.93 -6.40 -10.68
C THR A 91 -2.18 -5.60 -9.60
N ASP A 92 -1.63 -4.43 -9.95
CA ASP A 92 -0.93 -3.56 -9.01
C ASP A 92 -1.91 -2.89 -8.03
N LEU A 93 -1.51 -2.82 -6.75
CA LEU A 93 -2.07 -1.84 -5.81
C LEU A 93 -1.14 -0.63 -5.77
N ARG A 94 -1.68 0.55 -6.11
CA ARG A 94 -0.91 1.79 -6.15
C ARG A 94 -1.37 2.77 -5.09
N LEU A 95 -0.49 3.02 -4.14
CA LEU A 95 -0.62 3.97 -3.03
C LEU A 95 0.49 5.03 -3.09
N ASP A 96 1.13 5.19 -4.25
CA ASP A 96 2.20 6.18 -4.41
C ASP A 96 1.68 7.60 -4.09
N GLU A 97 2.49 8.36 -3.35
CA GLU A 97 2.18 9.71 -2.85
C GLU A 97 0.97 9.78 -1.88
N ALA A 98 0.39 8.64 -1.48
CA ALA A 98 -0.74 8.62 -0.56
C ALA A 98 -0.35 9.12 0.85
N ARG A 99 -1.31 9.72 1.56
CA ARG A 99 -1.20 10.12 2.96
C ARG A 99 -2.23 9.37 3.78
N ILE A 100 -1.77 8.60 4.77
CA ILE A 100 -2.61 7.76 5.62
C ILE A 100 -2.38 8.19 7.06
N SER A 101 -3.40 8.79 7.69
CA SER A 101 -3.32 9.28 9.08
C SER A 101 -3.46 8.15 10.10
N GLY A 102 -4.29 7.15 9.80
CA GLY A 102 -4.47 5.95 10.61
C GLY A 102 -3.52 4.82 10.24
N ASN A 103 -3.91 3.60 10.61
CA ASN A 103 -3.16 2.42 10.26
C ASN A 103 -3.31 2.05 8.78
N LEU A 104 -2.23 1.48 8.21
CA LEU A 104 -2.26 0.76 6.95
C LEU A 104 -2.19 -0.75 7.26
N THR A 105 -3.22 -1.51 6.92
CA THR A 105 -3.27 -2.96 7.14
C THR A 105 -3.42 -3.68 5.80
N LEU A 106 -2.36 -4.39 5.39
CA LEU A 106 -2.34 -5.20 4.17
C LEU A 106 -1.95 -6.66 4.47
N SER A 107 -1.95 -7.04 5.76
CA SER A 107 -1.51 -8.36 6.20
C SER A 107 -2.28 -9.49 5.52
N LYS A 108 -1.57 -10.59 5.18
CA LYS A 108 -2.10 -11.81 4.55
C LYS A 108 -2.71 -11.59 3.16
N SER A 109 -2.38 -10.49 2.49
CA SER A 109 -2.92 -10.20 1.16
C SER A 109 -1.99 -10.68 0.06
N GLU A 110 -2.58 -10.98 -1.09
CA GLU A 110 -1.90 -11.40 -2.30
C GLU A 110 -1.96 -10.30 -3.36
N PHE A 111 -0.80 -9.97 -3.94
CA PHE A 111 -0.66 -9.01 -5.03
C PHE A 111 -0.08 -9.72 -6.25
N TRP A 112 -0.88 -9.87 -7.30
CA TRP A 112 -0.40 -10.51 -8.54
C TRP A 112 0.47 -9.57 -9.36
N GLY A 113 0.33 -8.27 -9.17
CA GLY A 113 1.23 -7.24 -9.66
C GLY A 113 2.14 -6.68 -8.56
N ALA A 114 2.51 -5.42 -8.69
CA ALA A 114 3.32 -4.70 -7.72
C ALA A 114 2.47 -4.08 -6.60
N LEU A 115 3.04 -4.02 -5.39
CA LEU A 115 2.57 -3.14 -4.33
C LEU A 115 3.47 -1.89 -4.30
N VAL A 116 2.89 -0.73 -4.61
CA VAL A 116 3.64 0.53 -4.72
C VAL A 116 3.19 1.52 -3.66
N LEU A 117 4.11 1.87 -2.77
CA LEU A 117 3.94 2.84 -1.68
C LEU A 117 4.87 4.06 -1.86
N ASP A 118 5.47 4.24 -3.05
CA ASP A 118 6.49 5.26 -3.27
C ASP A 118 6.02 6.65 -2.85
N LYS A 119 6.86 7.36 -2.08
CA LYS A 119 6.58 8.69 -1.53
C LYS A 119 5.34 8.76 -0.62
N ALA A 120 4.76 7.63 -0.24
CA ALA A 120 3.63 7.62 0.69
C ALA A 120 4.06 8.08 2.09
N ARG A 121 3.11 8.58 2.86
CA ARG A 121 3.29 8.97 4.26
C ARG A 121 2.26 8.25 5.11
N ILE A 122 2.70 7.30 5.91
CA ILE A 122 1.87 6.53 6.84
C ILE A 122 2.20 7.04 8.25
N ALA A 123 1.26 7.74 8.89
CA ALA A 123 1.52 8.37 10.17
C ALA A 123 1.50 7.37 11.35
N SER A 124 0.70 6.31 11.24
CA SER A 124 0.50 5.30 12.28
C SER A 124 1.17 3.98 11.90
N THR A 125 0.70 2.86 12.43
CA THR A 125 1.29 1.53 12.20
C THR A 125 1.01 1.01 10.79
N ALA A 126 2.01 0.39 10.16
CA ALA A 126 1.85 -0.36 8.92
C ALA A 126 2.00 -1.88 9.19
N PHE A 127 0.90 -2.61 9.03
CA PHE A 127 0.83 -4.06 9.12
C PHE A 127 0.93 -4.65 7.72
N LEU A 128 2.11 -5.14 7.35
CA LEU A 128 2.45 -5.69 6.04
C LEU A 128 2.97 -7.13 6.17
N ASP A 129 2.39 -7.88 7.11
CA ASP A 129 2.83 -9.23 7.44
C ASP A 129 2.20 -10.28 6.55
N ASN A 130 2.92 -11.38 6.30
CA ASN A 130 2.39 -12.54 5.59
C ASN A 130 1.82 -12.18 4.20
N MET A 131 2.31 -11.12 3.58
CA MET A 131 1.90 -10.77 2.22
C MET A 131 2.64 -11.64 1.20
N GLN A 132 2.00 -11.87 0.06
CA GLN A 132 2.63 -12.41 -1.12
C GLN A 132 2.56 -11.39 -2.26
N VAL A 133 3.72 -10.88 -2.69
CA VAL A 133 3.83 -9.89 -3.77
C VAL A 133 4.56 -10.52 -4.95
N LEU A 134 3.83 -10.89 -6.01
CA LEU A 134 4.43 -11.51 -7.20
C LEU A 134 5.25 -10.50 -8.02
N GLY A 135 4.78 -9.25 -8.09
CA GLY A 135 5.56 -8.14 -8.61
C GLY A 135 6.52 -7.58 -7.56
N SER A 136 6.91 -6.33 -7.71
CA SER A 136 7.82 -5.66 -6.76
C SER A 136 7.06 -5.07 -5.58
N LEU A 137 7.63 -5.17 -4.38
CA LEU A 137 7.28 -4.34 -3.24
C LEU A 137 8.13 -3.07 -3.30
N SER A 138 7.48 -1.93 -3.59
CA SER A 138 8.16 -0.63 -3.69
C SER A 138 7.68 0.34 -2.62
N CYS A 139 8.62 0.90 -1.87
CA CYS A 139 8.40 1.93 -0.86
C CYS A 139 9.48 3.03 -0.92
N ALA A 140 9.96 3.35 -2.13
CA ALA A 140 10.97 4.39 -2.31
C ALA A 140 10.47 5.75 -1.81
N ASP A 141 11.34 6.51 -1.13
CA ASP A 141 11.00 7.80 -0.50
C ASP A 141 9.81 7.76 0.48
N THR A 142 9.36 6.57 0.89
CA THR A 142 8.23 6.41 1.80
C THR A 142 8.61 6.79 3.23
N CYS A 143 7.69 7.44 3.94
CA CYS A 143 7.84 7.78 5.35
C CYS A 143 6.83 6.99 6.20
N PHE A 144 7.34 6.06 7.00
CA PHE A 144 6.59 5.35 8.02
C PHE A 144 6.82 6.03 9.37
N GLY A 145 5.82 6.73 9.90
CA GLY A 145 5.90 7.42 11.19
C GLY A 145 5.79 6.45 12.38
N GLY A 146 4.94 5.43 12.26
CA GLY A 146 4.74 4.38 13.26
C GLY A 146 5.55 3.12 13.02
N PRO A 147 5.31 2.07 13.84
CA PRO A 147 5.90 0.74 13.64
C PRO A 147 5.53 0.13 12.29
N VAL A 148 6.45 -0.67 11.74
CA VAL A 148 6.23 -1.43 10.50
C VAL A 148 6.51 -2.90 10.75
N SER A 149 5.59 -3.77 10.37
CA SER A 149 5.81 -5.21 10.34
C SER A 149 5.75 -5.72 8.90
N LEU A 150 6.78 -6.49 8.51
CA LEU A 150 6.94 -7.15 7.22
C LEU A 150 7.19 -8.65 7.42
N GLU A 151 6.83 -9.17 8.60
CA GLU A 151 7.14 -10.55 8.98
C GLU A 151 6.50 -11.56 8.03
N GLN A 152 7.24 -12.61 7.64
CA GLN A 152 6.75 -13.68 6.78
C GLN A 152 6.22 -13.20 5.42
N THR A 153 6.67 -12.06 4.91
CA THR A 153 6.26 -11.51 3.62
C THR A 153 7.17 -11.98 2.51
N ASP A 154 6.58 -12.42 1.39
CA ASP A 154 7.29 -12.84 0.19
C ASP A 154 7.22 -11.77 -0.90
N ALA A 155 8.38 -11.23 -1.30
CA ALA A 155 8.52 -10.27 -2.39
C ALA A 155 9.25 -10.93 -3.58
N LEU A 156 8.49 -11.52 -4.52
CA LEU A 156 9.07 -12.28 -5.61
C LEU A 156 9.77 -11.39 -6.64
N GLY A 157 9.19 -10.23 -6.98
CA GLY A 157 9.78 -9.26 -7.91
C GLY A 157 10.85 -8.36 -7.29
N GLY A 158 11.06 -8.46 -5.96
CA GLY A 158 12.07 -7.71 -5.23
C GLY A 158 11.53 -6.61 -4.31
N LEU A 159 12.45 -5.99 -3.55
CA LEU A 159 12.18 -4.89 -2.63
C LEU A 159 12.90 -3.61 -3.07
N TRP A 160 12.16 -2.54 -3.27
CA TRP A 160 12.66 -1.21 -3.60
C TRP A 160 12.35 -0.26 -2.45
N ALA A 161 13.36 0.04 -1.63
CA ALA A 161 13.23 0.88 -0.44
C ALA A 161 14.26 2.03 -0.42
N ASP A 162 14.63 2.56 -1.60
CA ASP A 162 15.55 3.69 -1.67
C ASP A 162 14.98 4.89 -0.92
N ALA A 163 15.81 5.55 -0.11
CA ALA A 163 15.47 6.72 0.70
C ALA A 163 14.27 6.54 1.65
N THR A 164 13.83 5.30 1.90
CA THR A 164 12.75 5.02 2.85
C THR A 164 13.12 5.46 4.26
N HIS A 165 12.19 6.08 4.96
CA HIS A 165 12.34 6.47 6.36
C HIS A 165 11.42 5.67 7.27
N PHE A 166 12.01 4.91 8.20
CA PHE A 166 11.30 4.21 9.27
C PHE A 166 11.42 5.01 10.57
N GLY A 167 10.40 5.77 10.91
CA GLY A 167 10.36 6.62 12.10
C GLY A 167 10.31 5.86 13.42
N SER A 168 9.99 4.56 13.38
CA SER A 168 9.87 3.70 14.54
C SER A 168 10.45 2.31 14.28
N ARG A 169 10.08 1.31 15.10
CA ARG A 169 10.53 -0.07 14.95
C ARG A 169 10.04 -0.68 13.63
N VAL A 170 10.93 -1.42 12.97
CA VAL A 170 10.60 -2.27 11.83
C VAL A 170 10.98 -3.71 12.15
N THR A 171 10.08 -4.65 11.87
CA THR A 171 10.30 -6.09 11.96
C THR A 171 10.09 -6.73 10.60
N ALA A 172 10.96 -7.69 10.24
CA ALA A 172 10.91 -8.39 8.96
C ALA A 172 11.35 -9.86 9.12
N ALA A 173 11.10 -10.44 10.30
CA ALA A 173 11.50 -11.81 10.58
C ALA A 173 10.84 -12.80 9.61
N GLY A 174 11.65 -13.59 8.91
CA GLY A 174 11.18 -14.55 7.94
C GLY A 174 10.70 -13.96 6.61
N MET A 175 10.93 -12.68 6.36
CA MET A 175 10.67 -12.08 5.04
C MET A 175 11.61 -12.69 4.00
N GLU A 176 11.07 -13.02 2.82
CA GLU A 176 11.83 -13.55 1.68
C GLU A 176 11.79 -12.60 0.48
N ILE A 177 12.94 -12.34 -0.13
CA ILE A 177 13.05 -11.47 -1.31
C ILE A 177 13.75 -12.24 -2.41
N HIS A 178 13.02 -12.56 -3.48
CA HIS A 178 13.52 -13.37 -4.60
C HIS A 178 14.15 -12.51 -5.70
N GLY A 179 13.64 -11.31 -5.94
CA GLY A 179 14.19 -10.35 -6.88
C GLY A 179 15.30 -9.48 -6.28
N ARG A 180 15.51 -8.31 -6.85
CA ARG A 180 16.52 -7.35 -6.38
C ARG A 180 16.09 -6.73 -5.05
N THR A 181 17.07 -6.51 -4.16
CA THR A 181 16.88 -5.78 -2.91
C THR A 181 17.62 -4.44 -2.99
N TRP A 182 16.86 -3.34 -2.91
CA TRP A 182 17.38 -1.99 -3.02
C TRP A 182 17.13 -1.24 -1.71
N LEU A 183 18.20 -0.98 -0.93
CA LEU A 183 18.13 -0.38 0.43
C LEU A 183 19.01 0.87 0.54
N ARG A 184 19.23 1.60 -0.56
CA ARG A 184 20.06 2.80 -0.52
C ARG A 184 19.37 3.91 0.27
N HIS A 185 20.15 4.67 1.03
CA HIS A 185 19.69 5.85 1.77
C HIS A 185 18.54 5.61 2.76
N VAL A 186 18.27 4.34 3.13
CA VAL A 186 17.27 4.01 4.16
C VAL A 186 17.68 4.66 5.48
N ARG A 187 16.71 5.25 6.19
CA ARG A 187 16.92 5.94 7.47
C ARG A 187 15.99 5.38 8.54
N PHE A 188 16.49 5.38 9.80
CA PHE A 188 15.71 5.01 10.98
C PHE A 188 15.61 6.20 11.92
N GLY A 189 14.46 6.38 12.60
CA GLY A 189 14.13 7.56 13.41
C GLY A 189 15.02 7.78 14.63
N ASP A 190 15.74 6.74 15.09
CA ASP A 190 16.69 6.83 16.21
C ASP A 190 18.11 7.21 15.79
N GLY A 191 18.31 7.59 14.54
CA GLY A 191 19.60 7.99 14.00
C GLY A 191 20.66 6.87 13.92
N SER A 192 20.36 5.68 14.39
CA SER A 192 21.27 4.52 14.41
C SER A 192 21.21 3.73 13.10
N GLY A 193 21.33 4.41 11.97
CA GLY A 193 20.82 3.96 10.71
C GLY A 193 21.76 3.15 9.82
N ASN A 194 22.23 1.96 10.21
CA ASN A 194 22.75 1.04 9.20
C ASN A 194 21.68 -0.03 8.88
N PRO A 195 20.99 0.06 7.69
CA PRO A 195 19.99 -0.93 7.26
C PRO A 195 20.56 -2.34 7.23
N MET A 196 21.87 -2.46 6.94
CA MET A 196 22.59 -3.72 6.92
C MET A 196 22.62 -4.40 8.28
N ALA A 197 22.68 -3.63 9.35
CA ALA A 197 22.69 -4.19 10.71
C ALA A 197 21.28 -4.53 11.22
N ARG A 198 20.24 -3.84 10.75
CA ARG A 198 18.87 -3.95 11.28
C ARG A 198 17.95 -4.82 10.46
N LEU A 199 17.85 -4.59 9.16
CA LEU A 199 16.92 -5.29 8.29
C LEU A 199 17.51 -6.59 7.74
N LEU A 200 18.74 -6.54 7.23
CA LEU A 200 19.31 -7.69 6.53
C LEU A 200 19.42 -8.97 7.35
N PRO A 201 19.69 -8.95 8.66
CA PRO A 201 19.70 -10.18 9.45
C PRO A 201 18.33 -10.87 9.57
N GLN A 202 17.24 -10.14 9.31
CA GLN A 202 15.88 -10.64 9.42
C GLN A 202 15.35 -11.19 8.09
N ILE A 203 16.00 -10.87 6.96
CA ILE A 203 15.52 -11.09 5.58
C ILE A 203 16.32 -12.20 4.93
N ARG A 204 15.65 -13.14 4.27
CA ARG A 204 16.26 -14.08 3.32
C ARG A 204 16.22 -13.49 1.93
N ARG A 205 17.38 -13.42 1.26
CA ARG A 205 17.52 -12.84 -0.08
C ARG A 205 18.09 -13.86 -1.04
N TYR A 206 17.47 -13.91 -2.21
CA TYR A 206 17.91 -14.80 -3.31
C TYR A 206 18.47 -14.01 -4.50
N GLY A 207 18.16 -12.71 -4.58
CA GLY A 207 18.62 -11.80 -5.63
C GLY A 207 19.75 -10.87 -5.19
N TYR A 208 20.11 -9.95 -6.08
CA TYR A 208 21.17 -8.96 -5.85
C TYR A 208 20.76 -7.91 -4.82
N LEU A 209 21.73 -7.50 -4.00
CA LEU A 209 21.58 -6.39 -3.05
C LEU A 209 22.28 -5.13 -3.59
N TRP A 210 21.57 -4.01 -3.52
CA TRP A 210 22.09 -2.66 -3.74
C TRP A 210 21.88 -1.85 -2.44
N ASN A 211 22.96 -1.36 -1.86
CA ASN A 211 23.01 -0.62 -0.59
C ASN A 211 23.85 0.66 -0.74
#